data_95c6ed73be9190b4bf5124c1c92b54a6
#
_entry.id   95c6ed73be9190b4bf5124c1c92b54a6
#
_cell.length_a   1.000
_cell.length_b   1.000
_cell.length_c   1.000
_cell.angle_alpha   90.00
_cell.angle_beta   90.00
_cell.angle_gamma   90.00
#
_symmetry.space_group_name_H-M   'P 1'
#
loop_
_entity.id
_entity.type
_entity.pdbx_description
1 polymer ?
#
loop_
_entity_poly.entity_id
_entity_poly.type
_entity_poly.pdbx_seq_one_letter_code
_entity_poly.pdbx_strand_id
1 'polypeptide(L)'
;PNGQVENSFAGQVASNDFSKVALNRVPTHYQKQTVANLQINHDLTDSLLLTAKLSYETRDFHTMNDQDLSYSALPFAGTAAVLGQPPVEGYLCFGGERQFCETVNSERIYDFSDVNMNGSQMEVNLVSNYDGPLNYTVGLYQIENRNDNVYLVQTAGSQMMTSFGNHPYSSLVQALGFP
;
A
#
# COMPACT_ATOMS: atom_id res chain seq x y z
N PRO A 1 10.88 41.17 1.19
CA PRO A 1 11.21 39.78 1.44
C PRO A 1 10.43 38.97 0.44
N ASN A 2 11.12 38.54 -0.62
CA ASN A 2 10.57 37.64 -1.60
C ASN A 2 10.40 36.29 -0.89
N GLY A 3 9.16 35.91 -0.57
CA GLY A 3 8.82 34.58 -0.11
C GLY A 3 9.06 33.57 -1.22
N GLN A 4 10.31 33.23 -1.47
CA GLN A 4 10.65 32.04 -2.21
C GLN A 4 10.32 30.88 -1.27
N VAL A 5 9.24 30.20 -1.55
CA VAL A 5 9.02 28.85 -1.04
C VAL A 5 10.21 28.04 -1.57
N GLU A 6 11.15 27.70 -0.69
CA GLU A 6 12.23 26.79 -1.09
C GLU A 6 11.57 25.54 -1.64
N ASN A 7 11.94 25.21 -2.88
CA ASN A 7 11.45 24.01 -3.51
C ASN A 7 12.04 22.80 -2.76
N SER A 8 11.22 22.14 -1.95
CA SER A 8 11.62 20.94 -1.19
C SER A 8 12.13 19.81 -2.10
N PHE A 9 11.84 19.90 -3.39
CA PHE A 9 12.34 19.00 -4.41
C PHE A 9 13.62 19.50 -5.11
N ALA A 10 14.20 20.64 -4.66
CA ALA A 10 15.47 21.12 -5.18
C ALA A 10 16.57 20.07 -4.90
N GLY A 11 17.27 19.66 -5.95
CA GLY A 11 18.32 18.63 -5.86
C GLY A 11 17.84 17.19 -6.03
N GLN A 12 16.57 16.96 -6.30
CA GLN A 12 16.12 15.65 -6.77
C GLN A 12 16.68 15.38 -8.17
N VAL A 13 17.25 14.20 -8.34
CA VAL A 13 17.80 13.74 -9.61
C VAL A 13 16.88 12.67 -10.17
N ALA A 14 16.13 13.02 -11.20
CA ALA A 14 15.41 12.04 -12.02
C ALA A 14 16.34 11.51 -13.12
N SER A 15 16.23 10.23 -13.45
CA SER A 15 16.98 9.67 -14.57
C SER A 15 16.42 10.14 -15.91
N ASN A 16 17.30 10.58 -16.83
CA ASN A 16 16.92 10.86 -18.21
C ASN A 16 16.88 9.58 -19.09
N ASP A 17 17.27 8.45 -18.54
CA ASP A 17 17.22 7.14 -19.18
C ASP A 17 16.00 6.38 -18.67
N PHE A 18 15.03 6.13 -19.54
CA PHE A 18 13.77 5.44 -19.20
C PHE A 18 13.96 4.00 -18.72
N SER A 19 15.14 3.42 -18.88
CA SER A 19 15.50 2.11 -18.34
C SER A 19 16.10 2.17 -16.94
N LYS A 20 16.27 3.36 -16.38
CA LYS A 20 16.90 3.59 -15.06
C LYS A 20 16.01 4.44 -14.19
N VAL A 21 15.93 4.08 -12.94
CA VAL A 21 15.22 4.83 -11.90
C VAL A 21 16.23 5.25 -10.83
N ALA A 22 16.17 6.50 -10.42
CA ALA A 22 16.89 6.98 -9.26
C ALA A 22 16.00 6.82 -8.03
N LEU A 23 16.42 6.07 -7.04
CA LEU A 23 15.63 5.75 -5.86
C LEU A 23 16.40 6.04 -4.59
N ASN A 24 15.71 6.53 -3.56
CA ASN A 24 16.26 6.64 -2.21
C ASN A 24 16.37 5.26 -1.54
N ARG A 25 15.50 4.33 -1.94
CA ARG A 25 15.45 2.97 -1.40
C ARG A 25 15.03 1.97 -2.46
N VAL A 26 15.64 0.80 -2.43
CA VAL A 26 15.22 -0.31 -3.31
C VAL A 26 13.85 -0.79 -2.86
N PRO A 27 12.86 -0.80 -3.75
CA PRO A 27 11.53 -1.33 -3.46
C PRO A 27 11.58 -2.80 -3.01
N THR A 28 10.70 -3.15 -2.11
CA THR A 28 10.53 -4.53 -1.67
C THR A 28 9.14 -5.02 -2.00
N HIS A 29 9.06 -6.26 -2.45
CA HIS A 29 7.81 -6.94 -2.74
C HIS A 29 7.87 -8.36 -2.20
N TYR A 30 6.86 -8.73 -1.45
CA TYR A 30 6.67 -10.09 -0.98
C TYR A 30 5.22 -10.49 -1.20
N GLN A 31 5.01 -11.68 -1.74
CA GLN A 31 3.67 -12.26 -1.84
C GLN A 31 3.75 -13.75 -1.59
N LYS A 32 2.89 -14.22 -0.71
CA LYS A 32 2.61 -15.63 -0.49
C LYS A 32 1.13 -15.86 -0.71
N GLN A 33 0.79 -16.76 -1.60
CA GLN A 33 -0.59 -17.09 -1.92
C GLN A 33 -0.76 -18.60 -1.89
N THR A 34 -1.84 -19.05 -1.28
CA THR A 34 -2.26 -20.46 -1.32
C THR A 34 -3.67 -20.49 -1.85
N VAL A 35 -3.89 -21.30 -2.89
CA VAL A 35 -5.21 -21.52 -3.49
C VAL A 35 -5.46 -23.01 -3.50
N ALA A 36 -6.61 -23.42 -2.98
CA ALA A 36 -7.09 -24.79 -3.05
C ALA A 36 -8.48 -24.80 -3.71
N ASN A 37 -8.63 -25.61 -4.75
CA ASN A 37 -9.88 -25.78 -5.47
C ASN A 37 -10.26 -27.26 -5.50
N LEU A 38 -11.53 -27.53 -5.25
CA LEU A 38 -12.14 -28.84 -5.40
C LEU A 38 -13.38 -28.72 -6.27
N GLN A 39 -13.47 -29.54 -7.31
CA GLN A 39 -14.67 -29.65 -8.12
C GLN A 39 -15.12 -31.11 -8.14
N ILE A 40 -16.40 -31.32 -7.91
CA ILE A 40 -17.07 -32.62 -7.98
C ILE A 40 -18.20 -32.51 -9.00
N ASN A 41 -18.19 -33.41 -9.96
CA ASN A 41 -19.28 -33.58 -10.92
C ASN A 41 -19.90 -34.96 -10.69
N HIS A 42 -21.19 -35.01 -10.59
CA HIS A 42 -21.92 -36.25 -10.35
C HIS A 42 -23.19 -36.30 -11.20
N ASP A 43 -23.28 -37.31 -12.08
CA ASP A 43 -24.49 -37.56 -12.85
C ASP A 43 -25.53 -38.22 -11.93
N LEU A 44 -26.58 -37.45 -11.57
CA LEU A 44 -27.71 -37.97 -10.79
C LEU A 44 -28.59 -38.89 -11.65
N THR A 45 -28.69 -38.55 -12.93
CA THR A 45 -29.35 -39.32 -13.98
C THR A 45 -28.65 -39.05 -15.32
N ASP A 46 -29.04 -39.74 -16.39
CA ASP A 46 -28.52 -39.51 -17.75
C ASP A 46 -28.74 -38.05 -18.24
N SER A 47 -29.66 -37.35 -17.64
CA SER A 47 -30.06 -35.98 -18.04
C SER A 47 -29.96 -34.96 -16.92
N LEU A 48 -29.30 -35.29 -15.81
CA LEU A 48 -29.23 -34.40 -14.65
C LEU A 48 -27.85 -34.46 -14.01
N LEU A 49 -27.09 -33.37 -14.09
CA LEU A 49 -25.74 -33.23 -13.56
C LEU A 49 -25.74 -32.32 -12.32
N LEU A 50 -25.17 -32.83 -11.24
CA LEU A 50 -24.83 -32.03 -10.06
C LEU A 50 -23.34 -31.66 -10.14
N THR A 51 -23.07 -30.35 -10.04
CA THR A 51 -21.70 -29.83 -9.92
C THR A 51 -21.54 -29.10 -8.61
N ALA A 52 -20.55 -29.48 -7.81
CA ALA A 52 -20.14 -28.74 -6.61
C ALA A 52 -18.71 -28.24 -6.78
N LYS A 53 -18.49 -26.96 -6.48
CA LYS A 53 -17.17 -26.34 -6.49
C LYS A 53 -16.91 -25.70 -5.14
N LEU A 54 -15.72 -25.94 -4.60
CA LEU A 54 -15.20 -25.33 -3.39
C LEU A 54 -13.88 -24.68 -3.71
N SER A 55 -13.70 -23.45 -3.26
CA SER A 55 -12.45 -22.70 -3.39
C SER A 55 -12.07 -22.10 -2.05
N TYR A 56 -10.81 -22.14 -1.76
CA TYR A 56 -10.21 -21.48 -0.60
C TYR A 56 -8.95 -20.76 -1.03
N GLU A 57 -8.78 -19.53 -0.59
CA GLU A 57 -7.62 -18.70 -0.89
C GLU A 57 -7.12 -18.00 0.36
N THR A 58 -5.80 -18.02 0.54
CA THR A 58 -5.12 -17.11 1.47
C THR A 58 -4.06 -16.34 0.72
N ARG A 59 -3.90 -15.05 1.04
CA ARG A 59 -2.85 -14.22 0.48
C ARG A 59 -2.26 -13.32 1.56
N ASP A 60 -0.94 -13.39 1.68
CA ASP A 60 -0.11 -12.50 2.46
C ASP A 60 0.72 -11.69 1.46
N PHE A 61 0.51 -10.40 1.41
CA PHE A 61 1.13 -9.49 0.46
C PHE A 61 1.73 -8.31 1.21
N HIS A 62 2.97 -8.01 0.91
CA HIS A 62 3.71 -6.91 1.49
C HIS A 62 4.51 -6.18 0.42
N THR A 63 4.39 -4.86 0.37
CA THR A 63 5.18 -4.03 -0.53
C THR A 63 5.59 -2.74 0.15
N MET A 64 6.77 -2.26 -0.19
CA MET A 64 7.24 -0.94 0.13
C MET A 64 7.91 -0.36 -1.10
N ASN A 65 7.47 0.81 -1.51
CA ASN A 65 7.99 1.49 -2.69
C ASN A 65 8.52 2.88 -2.33
N ASP A 66 9.46 3.33 -3.12
CA ASP A 66 9.85 4.72 -3.21
C ASP A 66 8.84 5.44 -4.12
N GLN A 67 7.99 6.26 -3.53
CA GLN A 67 6.80 6.81 -4.20
C GLN A 67 7.15 7.98 -5.12
N ASP A 68 8.21 8.72 -4.81
CA ASP A 68 8.60 9.89 -5.62
C ASP A 68 9.49 9.53 -6.80
N LEU A 69 9.98 8.28 -6.85
CA LEU A 69 10.86 7.75 -7.90
C LEU A 69 12.07 8.65 -8.17
N SER A 70 12.56 9.30 -7.11
CA SER A 70 13.68 10.24 -7.19
C SER A 70 14.68 10.00 -6.07
N TYR A 71 15.90 10.49 -6.28
CA TYR A 71 16.95 10.50 -5.28
C TYR A 71 17.23 11.93 -4.87
N SER A 72 17.03 12.27 -3.60
CA SER A 72 17.45 13.55 -3.04
C SER A 72 18.71 13.36 -2.20
N ALA A 73 19.79 13.97 -2.63
CA ALA A 73 21.04 14.01 -1.88
C ALA A 73 21.16 15.26 -0.98
N LEU A 74 20.28 16.24 -1.16
CA LEU A 74 20.31 17.47 -0.37
C LEU A 74 19.67 17.25 0.99
N PRO A 75 20.36 17.61 2.08
CA PRO A 75 19.74 17.67 3.40
C PRO A 75 18.55 18.60 3.40
N PHE A 76 17.60 18.38 4.31
CA PHE A 76 16.56 19.36 4.59
C PHE A 76 17.21 20.71 4.85
N ALA A 77 17.17 21.59 3.86
CA ALA A 77 17.60 22.99 4.03
C ALA A 77 16.63 23.78 4.92
N GLY A 78 15.65 23.09 5.43
CA GLY A 78 14.46 23.48 6.10
C GLY A 78 14.55 24.73 6.95
N THR A 79 13.40 25.14 7.44
CA THR A 79 13.15 26.22 8.42
C THR A 79 14.18 26.32 9.55
N ALA A 80 14.87 25.23 9.85
CA ALA A 80 15.99 25.19 10.80
C ALA A 80 17.17 26.08 10.36
N ALA A 81 17.53 26.08 9.08
CA ALA A 81 18.60 26.95 8.57
C ALA A 81 18.21 28.44 8.60
N VAL A 82 16.93 28.73 8.34
CA VAL A 82 16.36 30.08 8.44
C VAL A 82 16.41 30.61 9.89
N LEU A 83 16.29 29.71 10.87
CA LEU A 83 16.30 30.05 12.29
C LEU A 83 17.69 29.89 12.94
N GLY A 84 18.73 29.57 12.16
CA GLY A 84 20.09 29.35 12.68
C GLY A 84 20.22 28.10 13.56
N GLN A 85 19.28 27.15 13.42
CA GLN A 85 19.30 25.90 14.16
C GLN A 85 20.07 24.83 13.37
N PRO A 86 20.62 23.80 14.04
CA PRO A 86 21.24 22.68 13.36
C PRO A 86 20.23 21.96 12.46
N PRO A 87 20.69 21.25 11.40
CA PRO A 87 19.83 20.46 10.52
C PRO A 87 18.94 19.53 11.34
N VAL A 88 17.63 19.56 11.06
CA VAL A 88 16.69 18.65 11.72
C VAL A 88 16.69 17.33 10.97
N GLU A 89 16.91 16.24 11.69
CA GLU A 89 16.73 14.91 11.16
C GLU A 89 15.24 14.56 11.18
N GLY A 90 14.71 14.09 10.05
CA GLY A 90 13.40 13.52 9.97
C GLY A 90 13.41 12.05 10.43
N TYR A 91 12.29 11.56 10.90
CA TYR A 91 12.14 10.18 11.35
C TYR A 91 10.96 9.55 10.62
N LEU A 92 11.20 8.48 9.87
CA LEU A 92 10.18 7.71 9.16
C LEU A 92 9.97 6.39 9.86
N CYS A 93 8.74 6.09 10.23
CA CYS A 93 8.35 4.80 10.80
C CYS A 93 7.18 4.20 10.03
N PHE A 94 7.32 2.97 9.63
CA PHE A 94 6.28 2.14 9.06
C PHE A 94 5.78 1.16 10.13
N GLY A 95 4.47 1.12 10.33
CA GLY A 95 3.82 0.21 11.27
C GLY A 95 3.38 -1.09 10.59
N GLY A 96 2.85 -2.01 11.38
CA GLY A 96 2.39 -3.33 10.96
C GLY A 96 3.25 -4.44 11.55
N GLU A 97 3.10 -5.65 11.07
CA GLU A 97 3.89 -6.80 11.55
C GLU A 97 5.40 -6.65 11.28
N ARG A 98 5.76 -5.80 10.33
CA ARG A 98 7.14 -5.52 9.91
C ARG A 98 7.49 -4.07 10.18
N GLN A 99 7.46 -3.70 11.44
CA GLN A 99 7.83 -2.35 11.83
C GLN A 99 9.25 -2.01 11.40
N PHE A 100 9.39 -0.89 10.73
CA PHE A 100 10.65 -0.35 10.27
C PHE A 100 10.70 1.14 10.59
N CYS A 101 11.83 1.60 11.12
CA CYS A 101 12.06 3.02 11.39
C CYS A 101 13.46 3.41 10.91
N GLU A 102 13.56 4.58 10.29
CA GLU A 102 14.85 5.16 9.91
C GLU A 102 14.90 6.67 10.18
N THR A 103 16.08 7.16 10.49
CA THR A 103 16.37 8.59 10.55
C THR A 103 16.77 9.06 9.17
N VAL A 104 16.17 10.13 8.68
CA VAL A 104 16.43 10.68 7.36
C VAL A 104 16.73 12.17 7.45
N ASN A 105 17.62 12.64 6.60
CA ASN A 105 18.04 14.04 6.53
C ASN A 105 17.67 14.72 5.20
N SER A 106 16.95 14.01 4.32
CA SER A 106 16.52 14.51 3.02
C SER A 106 15.08 14.11 2.76
N GLU A 107 14.42 14.78 1.81
CA GLU A 107 13.05 14.44 1.41
C GLU A 107 12.99 13.00 0.90
N ARG A 108 12.00 12.26 1.39
CA ARG A 108 11.73 10.88 1.00
C ARG A 108 10.24 10.62 1.14
N ILE A 109 9.66 10.01 0.14
CA ILE A 109 8.26 9.63 0.12
C ILE A 109 8.18 8.13 -0.12
N TYR A 110 7.67 7.40 0.85
CA TYR A 110 7.48 5.96 0.74
C TYR A 110 6.01 5.61 0.83
N ASP A 111 5.60 4.62 0.06
CA ASP A 111 4.35 3.91 0.30
C ASP A 111 4.63 2.51 0.85
N PHE A 112 3.72 2.06 1.67
CA PHE A 112 3.75 0.77 2.32
C PHE A 112 2.37 0.14 2.23
N SER A 113 2.30 -1.11 1.83
CA SER A 113 1.07 -1.88 1.85
C SER A 113 1.31 -3.25 2.47
N ASP A 114 0.46 -3.62 3.41
CA ASP A 114 0.43 -4.91 4.07
C ASP A 114 -1.00 -5.46 4.02
N VAL A 115 -1.20 -6.57 3.34
CA VAL A 115 -2.51 -7.14 3.04
C VAL A 115 -2.56 -8.60 3.43
N ASN A 116 -3.46 -8.93 4.35
CA ASN A 116 -3.81 -10.29 4.68
C ASN A 116 -5.22 -10.59 4.19
N MET A 117 -5.36 -11.53 3.29
CA MET A 117 -6.65 -11.94 2.73
C MET A 117 -6.91 -13.42 2.98
N ASN A 118 -8.14 -13.71 3.40
CA ASN A 118 -8.68 -15.06 3.47
C ASN A 118 -10.02 -15.07 2.74
N GLY A 119 -10.19 -16.02 1.84
CA GLY A 119 -11.42 -16.17 1.08
C GLY A 119 -11.88 -17.62 0.98
N SER A 120 -13.18 -17.84 1.03
CA SER A 120 -13.79 -19.11 0.71
C SER A 120 -14.98 -18.90 -0.21
N GLN A 121 -15.18 -19.84 -1.10
CA GLN A 121 -16.26 -19.82 -2.08
C GLN A 121 -16.83 -21.21 -2.22
N MET A 122 -18.14 -21.29 -2.26
CA MET A 122 -18.88 -22.51 -2.55
C MET A 122 -19.90 -22.23 -3.64
N GLU A 123 -20.00 -23.14 -4.60
CA GLU A 123 -20.97 -23.12 -5.67
C GLU A 123 -21.52 -24.52 -5.85
N VAL A 124 -22.83 -24.69 -5.89
CA VAL A 124 -23.52 -25.95 -6.18
C VAL A 124 -24.54 -25.68 -7.26
N ASN A 125 -24.42 -26.39 -8.38
CA ASN A 125 -25.30 -26.25 -9.53
C ASN A 125 -25.92 -27.60 -9.88
N LEU A 126 -27.22 -27.54 -10.21
CA LEU A 126 -27.95 -28.61 -10.82
C LEU A 126 -28.28 -28.23 -12.27
N VAL A 127 -27.78 -28.98 -13.22
CA VAL A 127 -27.91 -28.73 -14.66
C VAL A 127 -28.69 -29.84 -15.30
N SER A 128 -29.78 -29.50 -16.00
CA SER A 128 -30.54 -30.45 -16.78
C SER A 128 -30.12 -30.47 -18.25
N ASN A 129 -30.21 -31.66 -18.86
CA ASN A 129 -29.95 -31.87 -20.28
C ASN A 129 -30.99 -32.89 -20.80
N TYR A 130 -32.26 -32.49 -20.85
CA TYR A 130 -33.35 -33.30 -21.37
C TYR A 130 -33.49 -33.11 -22.87
N ASP A 131 -34.01 -34.13 -23.56
CA ASP A 131 -34.32 -34.07 -25.01
C ASP A 131 -35.45 -33.10 -25.36
N GLY A 132 -36.10 -32.50 -24.36
CA GLY A 132 -37.21 -31.57 -24.54
C GLY A 132 -36.77 -30.10 -24.75
N PRO A 133 -37.73 -29.20 -25.05
CA PRO A 133 -37.44 -27.79 -25.27
C PRO A 133 -37.08 -27.02 -23.99
N LEU A 134 -37.23 -27.61 -22.82
CA LEU A 134 -37.01 -26.99 -21.53
C LEU A 134 -35.84 -27.63 -20.81
N ASN A 135 -34.75 -26.87 -20.71
CA ASN A 135 -33.60 -27.18 -19.87
C ASN A 135 -33.39 -26.05 -18.86
N TYR A 136 -32.81 -26.37 -17.74
CA TYR A 136 -32.59 -25.41 -16.66
C TYR A 136 -31.24 -25.63 -15.97
N THR A 137 -30.73 -24.55 -15.38
CA THR A 137 -29.64 -24.57 -14.39
C THR A 137 -30.17 -23.87 -13.14
N VAL A 138 -30.05 -24.52 -12.00
CA VAL A 138 -30.38 -23.96 -10.69
C VAL A 138 -29.15 -24.13 -9.79
N GLY A 139 -28.77 -23.08 -9.08
CA GLY A 139 -27.60 -23.13 -8.25
C GLY A 139 -27.70 -22.33 -6.98
N LEU A 140 -26.82 -22.64 -6.06
CA LEU A 140 -26.54 -21.89 -4.84
C LEU A 140 -25.08 -21.47 -4.87
N TYR A 141 -24.84 -20.23 -4.43
CA TYR A 141 -23.52 -19.66 -4.37
C TYR A 141 -23.33 -18.95 -3.03
N GLN A 142 -22.18 -19.19 -2.41
CA GLN A 142 -21.75 -18.49 -1.20
C GLN A 142 -20.30 -18.05 -1.37
N ILE A 143 -20.02 -16.82 -0.99
CA ILE A 143 -18.67 -16.27 -0.90
C ILE A 143 -18.48 -15.58 0.43
N GLU A 144 -17.32 -15.80 1.03
CA GLU A 144 -16.86 -15.10 2.21
C GLU A 144 -15.43 -14.62 1.96
N ASN A 145 -15.20 -13.31 2.07
CA ASN A 145 -13.89 -12.71 1.94
C ASN A 145 -13.61 -11.83 3.15
N ARG A 146 -12.45 -12.03 3.74
CA ARG A 146 -11.89 -11.16 4.76
C ARG A 146 -10.59 -10.59 4.23
N ASN A 147 -10.48 -9.27 4.25
CA ASN A 147 -9.31 -8.54 3.81
C ASN A 147 -8.92 -7.53 4.89
N ASP A 148 -7.79 -7.75 5.52
CA ASP A 148 -7.16 -6.83 6.45
C ASP A 148 -6.02 -6.12 5.68
N ASN A 149 -6.15 -4.80 5.50
CA ASN A 149 -5.21 -4.01 4.72
C ASN A 149 -4.72 -2.81 5.53
N VAL A 150 -3.40 -2.68 5.63
CA VAL A 150 -2.73 -1.49 6.13
C VAL A 150 -2.03 -0.84 4.94
N TYR A 151 -2.43 0.39 4.61
CA TYR A 151 -1.79 1.19 3.59
C TYR A 151 -1.35 2.52 4.17
N LEU A 152 -0.06 2.83 4.05
CA LEU A 152 0.56 4.03 4.58
C LEU A 152 1.38 4.71 3.50
N VAL A 153 1.21 6.02 3.38
CA VAL A 153 2.13 6.89 2.65
C VAL A 153 2.78 7.81 3.66
N GLN A 154 4.08 7.83 3.68
CA GLN A 154 4.85 8.67 4.58
C GLN A 154 5.83 9.54 3.83
N THR A 155 5.91 10.79 4.25
CA THR A 155 6.90 11.74 3.77
C THR A 155 7.72 12.25 4.96
N ALA A 156 9.02 12.36 4.78
CA ALA A 156 9.91 12.91 5.81
C ALA A 156 9.58 14.39 6.10
N GLY A 157 9.17 15.15 5.10
CA GLY A 157 8.77 16.55 5.25
C GLY A 157 7.54 16.76 6.13
N SER A 158 6.52 15.90 6.04
CA SER A 158 5.32 16.01 6.86
C SER A 158 5.59 15.68 8.33
N GLN A 159 6.47 14.74 8.62
CA GLN A 159 6.88 14.44 10.00
C GLN A 159 7.68 15.58 10.62
N MET A 160 8.50 16.26 9.84
CA MET A 160 9.18 17.46 10.30
C MET A 160 8.17 18.52 10.74
N MET A 161 7.10 18.75 9.98
CA MET A 161 6.04 19.69 10.34
C MET A 161 5.32 19.31 11.64
N THR A 162 5.02 18.02 11.84
CA THR A 162 4.40 17.54 13.09
C THR A 162 5.36 17.63 14.28
N SER A 163 6.64 17.43 14.08
CA SER A 163 7.66 17.59 15.12
C SER A 163 7.78 19.05 15.56
N PHE A 164 7.63 20.01 14.65
CA PHE A 164 7.56 21.42 15.00
C PHE A 164 6.29 21.77 15.81
N GLY A 165 5.14 21.14 15.50
CA GLY A 165 3.91 21.33 16.24
C GLY A 165 4.00 20.89 17.71
N ASN A 166 4.84 19.90 18.02
CA ASN A 166 5.05 19.40 19.37
C ASN A 166 6.31 19.98 20.07
N HIS A 167 7.06 20.83 19.39
CA HIS A 167 8.24 21.46 19.97
C HIS A 167 7.84 22.68 20.84
N PRO A 168 8.58 23.02 21.91
CA PRO A 168 8.31 24.20 22.73
C PRO A 168 8.33 25.52 21.95
N TYR A 169 8.78 25.52 20.70
CA TYR A 169 8.64 26.64 19.77
C TYR A 169 7.32 26.69 19.00
N SER A 170 6.38 25.76 19.24
CA SER A 170 5.05 25.82 18.61
C SER A 170 4.31 27.09 18.96
N SER A 171 4.52 27.63 20.18
CA SER A 171 4.01 28.94 20.58
C SER A 171 4.60 30.09 19.77
N LEU A 172 5.83 29.99 19.33
CA LEU A 172 6.49 30.99 18.47
C LEU A 172 5.95 30.92 17.04
N VAL A 173 5.71 29.72 16.51
CA VAL A 173 5.12 29.49 15.19
C VAL A 173 3.67 30.01 15.16
N GLN A 174 2.89 29.76 16.21
CA GLN A 174 1.55 30.34 16.37
C GLN A 174 1.58 31.87 16.54
N ALA A 175 2.55 32.40 17.29
CA ALA A 175 2.71 33.83 17.47
C ALA A 175 3.12 34.59 16.19
N LEU A 176 3.75 33.86 15.23
CA LEU A 176 4.12 34.38 13.91
C LEU A 176 2.99 34.24 12.87
N GLY A 177 1.80 33.75 13.28
CA GLY A 177 0.60 33.68 12.42
C GLY A 177 0.60 32.54 11.42
N PHE A 178 1.42 31.53 11.61
CA PHE A 178 1.32 30.28 10.85
C PHE A 178 0.23 29.39 11.47
N PRO A 179 -0.71 28.86 10.66
CA PRO A 179 -1.82 28.02 11.14
C PRO A 179 -1.36 26.68 11.73
#